data_bb491b9a71c198a684faee2e1c90e67b
#
_entry.id   bb491b9a71c198a684faee2e1c90e67b
#
_cell.length_a   1.000
_cell.length_b   1.000
_cell.length_c   1.000
_cell.angle_alpha   90.00
_cell.angle_beta   90.00
_cell.angle_gamma   90.00
#
_symmetry.space_group_name_H-M   'P 1'
#
loop_
_entity.id
_entity.type
_entity.pdbx_description
1 polymer ?
#
loop_
_entity_poly.entity_id
_entity_poly.type
_entity_poly.pdbx_seq_one_letter_code
_entity_poly.pdbx_strand_id
1 'polypeptide(L)'
;QMSITAKELAEKLNLSQTAVSMALNNKPGVSTETRRMVVEAAEKYGYDFTRLSLKKNKAGSIYAVSYRSHNAIMSYSPIFDAMVEGMESVVQKDNYKLKVITFYEKRDNLEHYLGDLRTTDCVGIILFGTEMWEEMVRPFLKLPFPVVILDAYFENLDCNYVVPNNRQGAYLATDYLISRRMKQPGYLQSAYPLRNFSERLEGFYHAVHDLSLIHISE
;
A
#
# COMPACT_ATOMS: atom_id res chain seq x y z
N GLN A 1 20.86 -18.30 7.00
CA GLN A 1 21.89 -17.27 7.27
C GLN A 1 21.69 -16.72 8.68
N MET A 2 22.74 -16.67 9.51
CA MET A 2 22.63 -16.03 10.82
C MET A 2 22.44 -14.53 10.63
N SER A 3 21.41 -13.96 11.23
CA SER A 3 21.16 -12.52 11.21
C SER A 3 22.20 -11.78 12.07
N ILE A 4 22.71 -10.63 11.58
CA ILE A 4 23.65 -9.81 12.33
C ILE A 4 22.98 -9.25 13.60
N THR A 5 23.74 -9.13 14.70
CA THR A 5 23.27 -8.50 15.94
C THR A 5 23.54 -7.01 15.94
N ALA A 6 22.84 -6.24 16.79
CA ALA A 6 23.09 -4.82 16.96
C ALA A 6 24.54 -4.52 17.46
N LYS A 7 25.16 -5.45 18.18
CA LYS A 7 26.55 -5.36 18.63
C LYS A 7 27.51 -5.46 17.45
N GLU A 8 27.36 -6.49 16.63
CA GLU A 8 28.19 -6.70 15.45
C GLU A 8 28.02 -5.57 14.41
N LEU A 9 26.80 -5.03 14.31
CA LEU A 9 26.53 -3.87 13.46
C LEU A 9 27.26 -2.61 13.98
N ALA A 10 27.31 -2.40 15.30
CA ALA A 10 28.03 -1.30 15.90
C ALA A 10 29.54 -1.39 15.64
N GLU A 11 30.11 -2.59 15.76
CA GLU A 11 31.52 -2.85 15.43
C GLU A 11 31.83 -2.57 13.96
N LYS A 12 30.96 -3.03 13.02
CA LYS A 12 31.13 -2.79 11.57
C LYS A 12 31.04 -1.32 11.19
N LEU A 13 30.23 -0.54 11.87
CA LEU A 13 30.00 0.89 11.58
C LEU A 13 30.93 1.81 12.39
N ASN A 14 31.76 1.25 13.26
CA ASN A 14 32.58 2.02 14.21
C ASN A 14 31.76 3.02 15.05
N LEU A 15 30.59 2.58 15.49
CA LEU A 15 29.66 3.32 16.33
C LEU A 15 29.51 2.65 17.70
N SER A 16 29.08 3.43 18.71
CA SER A 16 28.71 2.82 19.99
C SER A 16 27.45 1.96 19.85
N GLN A 17 27.35 0.88 20.64
CA GLN A 17 26.14 0.06 20.70
C GLN A 17 24.89 0.89 21.04
N THR A 18 25.08 1.91 21.90
CA THR A 18 24.01 2.84 22.28
C THR A 18 23.54 3.64 21.09
N ALA A 19 24.45 4.18 20.25
CA ALA A 19 24.08 4.92 19.05
C ALA A 19 23.32 4.04 18.03
N VAL A 20 23.82 2.82 17.80
CA VAL A 20 23.13 1.85 16.93
C VAL A 20 21.76 1.47 17.49
N SER A 21 21.65 1.20 18.78
CA SER A 21 20.39 0.91 19.45
C SER A 21 19.41 2.09 19.36
N MET A 22 19.87 3.33 19.54
CA MET A 22 19.05 4.53 19.38
C MET A 22 18.59 4.71 17.93
N ALA A 23 19.48 4.50 16.96
CA ALA A 23 19.17 4.58 15.55
C ALA A 23 18.11 3.55 15.14
N LEU A 24 18.34 2.27 15.46
CA LEU A 24 17.42 1.17 15.14
C LEU A 24 16.07 1.28 15.85
N ASN A 25 16.02 1.84 17.07
CA ASN A 25 14.79 2.02 17.85
C ASN A 25 14.14 3.39 17.66
N ASN A 26 14.59 4.18 16.70
CA ASN A 26 14.09 5.54 16.43
C ASN A 26 14.03 6.45 17.67
N LYS A 27 15.04 6.33 18.58
CA LYS A 27 15.14 7.18 19.76
C LYS A 27 15.88 8.48 19.44
N PRO A 28 15.57 9.59 20.13
CA PRO A 28 16.37 10.81 20.04
C PRO A 28 17.79 10.57 20.53
N GLY A 29 18.75 11.38 20.07
CA GLY A 29 20.16 11.29 20.47
C GLY A 29 21.12 10.84 19.36
N VAL A 30 20.63 10.60 18.16
CA VAL A 30 21.43 10.38 16.94
C VAL A 30 20.92 11.26 15.81
N SER A 31 21.83 11.73 14.94
CA SER A 31 21.46 12.52 13.77
C SER A 31 20.64 11.70 12.77
N THR A 32 19.86 12.38 11.94
CA THR A 32 19.10 11.74 10.85
C THR A 32 20.02 10.97 9.91
N GLU A 33 21.20 11.53 9.61
CA GLU A 33 22.18 10.91 8.73
C GLU A 33 22.78 9.63 9.36
N THR A 34 23.17 9.68 10.62
CA THR A 34 23.65 8.49 11.35
C THR A 34 22.56 7.42 11.40
N ARG A 35 21.32 7.81 11.62
CA ARG A 35 20.18 6.89 11.65
C ARG A 35 20.01 6.19 10.30
N ARG A 36 20.02 6.95 9.19
CA ARG A 36 19.92 6.41 7.85
C ARG A 36 21.04 5.40 7.57
N MET A 37 22.27 5.77 7.83
CA MET A 37 23.45 4.91 7.65
C MET A 37 23.34 3.59 8.44
N VAL A 38 22.88 3.65 9.69
CA VAL A 38 22.70 2.44 10.52
C VAL A 38 21.59 1.54 9.96
N VAL A 39 20.47 2.10 9.52
CA VAL A 39 19.34 1.32 8.98
C VAL A 39 19.73 0.66 7.65
N GLU A 40 20.37 1.39 6.74
CA GLU A 40 20.86 0.85 5.47
C GLU A 40 21.88 -0.28 5.68
N ALA A 41 22.80 -0.10 6.63
CA ALA A 41 23.75 -1.15 6.99
C ALA A 41 23.07 -2.37 7.63
N ALA A 42 22.07 -2.15 8.47
CA ALA A 42 21.28 -3.22 9.08
C ALA A 42 20.57 -4.07 8.03
N GLU A 43 19.95 -3.44 7.03
CA GLU A 43 19.35 -4.11 5.88
C GLU A 43 20.39 -4.89 5.07
N LYS A 44 21.49 -4.25 4.74
CA LYS A 44 22.59 -4.84 3.95
C LYS A 44 23.18 -6.10 4.60
N TYR A 45 23.30 -6.09 5.93
CA TYR A 45 23.92 -7.19 6.68
C TYR A 45 22.89 -8.18 7.25
N GLY A 46 21.61 -8.06 6.90
CA GLY A 46 20.57 -9.00 7.29
C GLY A 46 20.20 -8.94 8.78
N TYR A 47 20.09 -7.73 9.33
CA TYR A 47 19.61 -7.53 10.70
C TYR A 47 18.13 -7.91 10.81
N ASP A 48 17.78 -8.69 11.83
CA ASP A 48 16.42 -9.10 12.09
C ASP A 48 15.63 -7.98 12.78
N PHE A 49 14.92 -7.17 12.00
CA PHE A 49 14.10 -6.07 12.49
C PHE A 49 12.87 -6.53 13.31
N THR A 50 12.46 -7.79 13.22
CA THR A 50 11.33 -8.29 14.01
C THR A 50 11.63 -8.25 15.50
N ARG A 51 12.91 -8.36 15.89
CA ARG A 51 13.37 -8.22 17.28
C ARG A 51 13.11 -6.83 17.87
N LEU A 52 12.99 -5.80 17.04
CA LEU A 52 12.68 -4.44 17.50
C LEU A 52 11.20 -4.28 17.84
N SER A 53 10.32 -4.92 17.09
CA SER A 53 8.89 -4.90 17.34
C SER A 53 8.51 -5.63 18.64
N LEU A 54 9.20 -6.70 18.97
CA LEU A 54 8.98 -7.48 20.20
C LEU A 54 9.42 -6.75 21.49
N LYS A 55 10.32 -5.76 21.40
CA LYS A 55 10.80 -4.97 22.56
C LYS A 55 10.03 -3.68 22.82
N LYS A 56 9.14 -3.25 21.95
CA LYS A 56 8.39 -2.00 22.10
C LYS A 56 7.02 -2.24 22.73
N ASN A 57 6.86 -1.90 24.01
CA ASN A 57 5.57 -1.60 24.65
C ASN A 57 4.91 -0.31 24.12
N LYS A 58 5.33 0.23 22.99
CA LYS A 58 4.68 1.31 22.26
C LYS A 58 4.41 0.82 20.87
N ALA A 59 3.16 0.65 20.56
CA ALA A 59 2.69 0.45 19.21
C ALA A 59 3.24 1.61 18.33
N GLY A 60 3.85 1.28 17.20
CA GLY A 60 4.35 2.27 16.24
C GLY A 60 3.22 2.87 15.41
N SER A 61 3.56 3.42 14.26
CA SER A 61 2.58 3.95 13.31
C SER A 61 2.46 3.06 12.08
N ILE A 62 1.22 2.83 11.66
CA ILE A 62 0.90 2.26 10.35
C ILE A 62 0.73 3.44 9.38
N TYR A 63 1.45 3.39 8.27
CA TYR A 63 1.43 4.44 7.26
C TYR A 63 0.50 4.06 6.12
N ALA A 64 -0.61 4.78 5.97
CA ALA A 64 -1.48 4.69 4.80
C ALA A 64 -0.95 5.66 3.74
N VAL A 65 -0.32 5.12 2.71
CA VAL A 65 0.35 5.87 1.65
C VAL A 65 -0.55 5.94 0.43
N SER A 66 -1.04 7.12 0.10
CA SER A 66 -1.80 7.37 -1.13
C SER A 66 -0.82 7.80 -2.23
N TYR A 67 -0.51 6.87 -3.14
CA TYR A 67 0.35 7.16 -4.30
C TYR A 67 -0.46 7.83 -5.41
N ARG A 68 0.04 8.95 -5.93
CA ARG A 68 -0.63 9.78 -6.93
C ARG A 68 0.27 9.98 -8.15
N SER A 69 -0.03 9.31 -9.27
CA SER A 69 0.71 9.52 -10.53
C SER A 69 0.13 10.65 -11.37
N HIS A 70 -1.19 10.78 -11.42
CA HIS A 70 -1.86 11.84 -12.19
C HIS A 70 -2.90 12.63 -11.38
N ASN A 71 -3.14 12.26 -10.11
CA ASN A 71 -4.02 12.96 -9.17
C ASN A 71 -5.49 13.14 -9.66
N ALA A 72 -5.94 12.27 -10.56
CA ALA A 72 -7.26 12.41 -11.17
C ALA A 72 -8.33 11.55 -10.48
N ILE A 73 -7.94 10.45 -9.86
CA ILE A 73 -8.88 9.43 -9.37
C ILE A 73 -9.16 9.57 -7.89
N MET A 74 -8.11 9.74 -7.08
CA MET A 74 -8.22 9.70 -5.63
C MET A 74 -8.50 11.06 -4.98
N SER A 75 -8.57 12.15 -5.78
CA SER A 75 -8.86 13.48 -5.25
C SER A 75 -10.35 13.58 -4.89
N TYR A 76 -10.63 14.03 -3.66
CA TYR A 76 -12.00 14.24 -3.18
C TYR A 76 -12.93 13.01 -3.27
N SER A 77 -12.37 11.83 -3.04
CA SER A 77 -13.14 10.57 -3.08
C SER A 77 -13.74 10.26 -1.72
N PRO A 78 -15.08 10.23 -1.57
CA PRO A 78 -15.74 9.79 -0.33
C PRO A 78 -15.37 8.36 0.05
N ILE A 79 -15.04 7.52 -0.93
CA ILE A 79 -14.59 6.13 -0.70
C ILE A 79 -13.24 6.11 0.00
N PHE A 80 -12.32 7.00 -0.37
CA PHE A 80 -11.03 7.12 0.30
C PHE A 80 -11.19 7.50 1.76
N ASP A 81 -12.03 8.48 2.05
CA ASP A 81 -12.30 8.92 3.42
C ASP A 81 -12.90 7.79 4.27
N ALA A 82 -13.87 7.05 3.72
CA ALA A 82 -14.47 5.90 4.39
C ALA A 82 -13.46 4.75 4.64
N MET A 83 -12.53 4.51 3.70
CA MET A 83 -11.45 3.54 3.90
C MET A 83 -10.50 3.99 5.02
N VAL A 84 -10.13 5.27 5.06
CA VAL A 84 -9.27 5.82 6.13
C VAL A 84 -9.95 5.71 7.48
N GLU A 85 -11.22 6.06 7.61
CA GLU A 85 -12.01 5.93 8.84
C GLU A 85 -12.08 4.46 9.30
N GLY A 86 -12.32 3.54 8.36
CA GLY A 86 -12.31 2.10 8.64
C GLY A 86 -10.97 1.61 9.17
N MET A 87 -9.86 2.02 8.54
CA MET A 87 -8.50 1.69 8.99
C MET A 87 -8.22 2.25 10.40
N GLU A 88 -8.58 3.52 10.64
CA GLU A 88 -8.34 4.18 11.92
C GLU A 88 -9.07 3.46 13.05
N SER A 89 -10.32 3.05 12.82
CA SER A 89 -11.13 2.32 13.80
C SER A 89 -10.52 0.99 14.25
N VAL A 90 -9.72 0.35 13.37
CA VAL A 90 -9.06 -0.93 13.66
C VAL A 90 -7.71 -0.73 14.31
N VAL A 91 -6.86 0.14 13.74
CA VAL A 91 -5.47 0.30 14.24
C VAL A 91 -5.41 0.86 15.66
N GLN A 92 -6.39 1.69 16.04
CA GLN A 92 -6.48 2.24 17.40
C GLN A 92 -6.76 1.17 18.46
N LYS A 93 -7.50 0.10 18.12
CA LYS A 93 -7.80 -0.99 19.07
C LYS A 93 -6.53 -1.71 19.53
N ASP A 94 -5.53 -1.77 18.67
CA ASP A 94 -4.23 -2.41 18.94
C ASP A 94 -3.15 -1.39 19.35
N ASN A 95 -3.55 -0.18 19.76
CA ASN A 95 -2.68 0.93 20.18
C ASN A 95 -1.67 1.40 19.11
N TYR A 96 -1.93 1.12 17.82
CA TYR A 96 -1.20 1.73 16.72
C TYR A 96 -1.75 3.11 16.38
N LYS A 97 -0.94 3.92 15.72
CA LYS A 97 -1.36 5.19 15.12
C LYS A 97 -1.47 5.02 13.62
N LEU A 98 -2.53 5.54 13.02
CA LEU A 98 -2.62 5.67 11.57
C LEU A 98 -2.02 7.01 11.16
N LYS A 99 -1.13 6.99 10.17
CA LYS A 99 -0.59 8.18 9.51
C LYS A 99 -0.92 8.12 8.04
N VAL A 100 -1.78 9.03 7.58
CA VAL A 100 -2.16 9.13 6.17
C VAL A 100 -1.21 10.10 5.49
N ILE A 101 -0.54 9.64 4.44
CA ILE A 101 0.43 10.43 3.67
C ILE A 101 0.10 10.31 2.19
N THR A 102 0.20 11.44 1.47
CA THR A 102 0.09 11.45 0.01
C THR A 102 1.48 11.63 -0.60
N PHE A 103 1.84 10.72 -1.49
CA PHE A 103 3.03 10.81 -2.32
C PHE A 103 2.63 11.18 -3.75
N TYR A 104 3.26 12.20 -4.31
CA TYR A 104 3.02 12.66 -5.68
C TYR A 104 4.23 12.34 -6.56
N GLU A 105 4.07 11.42 -7.50
CA GLU A 105 5.14 10.93 -8.36
C GLU A 105 5.91 12.04 -9.11
N LYS A 106 5.19 13.05 -9.60
CA LYS A 106 5.78 14.16 -10.36
C LYS A 106 6.46 15.23 -9.51
N ARG A 107 6.24 15.23 -8.20
CA ARG A 107 6.72 16.28 -7.28
C ARG A 107 7.74 15.75 -6.30
N ASP A 108 7.51 14.53 -5.80
CA ASP A 108 8.22 13.98 -4.65
C ASP A 108 9.30 13.00 -5.15
N ASN A 109 10.43 12.91 -4.47
CA ASN A 109 11.48 11.95 -4.76
C ASN A 109 11.21 10.65 -4.01
N LEU A 110 10.98 9.55 -4.75
CA LEU A 110 10.61 8.25 -4.17
C LEU A 110 11.72 7.68 -3.28
N GLU A 111 12.98 7.75 -3.72
CA GLU A 111 14.11 7.20 -2.96
C GLU A 111 14.28 7.93 -1.62
N HIS A 112 14.16 9.25 -1.63
CA HIS A 112 14.20 10.06 -0.42
C HIS A 112 13.02 9.71 0.51
N TYR A 113 11.81 9.62 -0.02
CA TYR A 113 10.61 9.27 0.73
C TYR A 113 10.71 7.90 1.40
N LEU A 114 11.19 6.88 0.67
CA LEU A 114 11.40 5.54 1.22
C LEU A 114 12.50 5.52 2.28
N GLY A 115 13.56 6.33 2.09
CA GLY A 115 14.61 6.54 3.08
C GLY A 115 14.05 7.14 4.38
N ASP A 116 13.19 8.14 4.28
CA ASP A 116 12.54 8.77 5.43
C ASP A 116 11.63 7.79 6.17
N LEU A 117 10.85 6.97 5.48
CA LEU A 117 10.00 5.94 6.11
C LEU A 117 10.81 5.00 7.00
N ARG A 118 12.03 4.61 6.60
CA ARG A 118 12.92 3.76 7.39
C ARG A 118 13.37 4.38 8.71
N THR A 119 13.38 5.70 8.78
CA THR A 119 13.84 6.45 9.96
C THR A 119 12.70 6.85 10.90
N THR A 120 11.46 6.59 10.54
CA THR A 120 10.27 6.91 11.34
C THR A 120 9.91 5.80 12.33
N ASP A 121 8.77 5.95 13.00
CA ASP A 121 8.14 4.94 13.85
C ASP A 121 7.25 3.96 13.05
N CYS A 122 7.47 3.84 11.75
CA CYS A 122 6.72 2.95 10.85
C CYS A 122 6.89 1.49 11.27
N VAL A 123 5.78 0.78 11.37
CA VAL A 123 5.73 -0.66 11.67
C VAL A 123 4.98 -1.45 10.59
N GLY A 124 4.33 -0.78 9.65
CA GLY A 124 3.62 -1.37 8.53
C GLY A 124 3.10 -0.32 7.57
N ILE A 125 2.83 -0.72 6.34
CA ILE A 125 2.38 0.16 5.27
C ILE A 125 1.11 -0.40 4.65
N ILE A 126 0.10 0.46 4.50
CA ILE A 126 -1.06 0.25 3.64
C ILE A 126 -0.85 1.15 2.43
N LEU A 127 -0.62 0.56 1.27
CA LEU A 127 -0.30 1.27 0.05
C LEU A 127 -1.53 1.33 -0.86
N PHE A 128 -2.11 2.51 -1.06
CA PHE A 128 -3.16 2.72 -2.05
C PHE A 128 -2.55 2.65 -3.45
N GLY A 129 -2.76 1.53 -4.12
CA GLY A 129 -2.15 1.21 -5.41
C GLY A 129 -3.00 1.60 -6.61
N THR A 130 -4.13 2.30 -6.44
CA THR A 130 -5.11 2.62 -7.50
C THR A 130 -4.47 3.24 -8.74
N GLU A 131 -3.53 4.15 -8.56
CA GLU A 131 -2.82 4.85 -9.64
C GLU A 131 -1.41 4.28 -9.91
N MET A 132 -1.08 3.08 -9.38
CA MET A 132 0.27 2.50 -9.49
C MET A 132 0.34 1.42 -10.55
N TRP A 133 1.56 1.27 -11.09
CA TRP A 133 2.00 0.12 -11.87
C TRP A 133 2.93 -0.76 -11.04
N GLU A 134 3.17 -1.97 -11.48
CA GLU A 134 3.98 -2.97 -10.76
C GLU A 134 5.38 -2.44 -10.38
N GLU A 135 6.03 -1.73 -11.29
CA GLU A 135 7.37 -1.16 -11.08
C GLU A 135 7.41 -0.13 -9.94
N MET A 136 6.30 0.61 -9.75
CA MET A 136 6.18 1.61 -8.69
C MET A 136 5.98 0.97 -7.31
N VAL A 137 5.38 -0.22 -7.26
CA VAL A 137 5.14 -0.96 -6.02
C VAL A 137 6.40 -1.64 -5.51
N ARG A 138 7.22 -2.20 -6.41
CA ARG A 138 8.42 -2.98 -6.05
C ARG A 138 9.36 -2.30 -5.04
N PRO A 139 9.64 -0.99 -5.10
CA PRO A 139 10.45 -0.31 -4.11
C PRO A 139 9.87 -0.33 -2.69
N PHE A 140 8.54 -0.27 -2.55
CA PHE A 140 7.86 -0.37 -1.26
C PHE A 140 8.00 -1.76 -0.66
N LEU A 141 7.94 -2.82 -1.47
CA LEU A 141 8.09 -4.21 -1.02
C LEU A 141 9.51 -4.54 -0.54
N LYS A 142 10.50 -3.70 -0.86
CA LYS A 142 11.88 -3.83 -0.36
C LYS A 142 12.09 -3.18 1.01
N LEU A 143 11.07 -2.53 1.55
CA LEU A 143 11.15 -1.97 2.90
C LEU A 143 11.11 -3.07 3.97
N PRO A 144 11.69 -2.85 5.14
CA PRO A 144 11.71 -3.84 6.22
C PRO A 144 10.39 -3.89 7.00
N PHE A 145 9.28 -3.47 6.40
CA PHE A 145 7.96 -3.43 6.99
C PHE A 145 6.99 -4.29 6.18
N PRO A 146 5.99 -4.91 6.82
CA PRO A 146 4.90 -5.53 6.09
C PRO A 146 4.14 -4.48 5.26
N VAL A 147 3.85 -4.82 4.01
CA VAL A 147 3.11 -3.98 3.08
C VAL A 147 1.83 -4.70 2.67
N VAL A 148 0.70 -4.00 2.76
CA VAL A 148 -0.59 -4.43 2.19
C VAL A 148 -0.97 -3.44 1.11
N ILE A 149 -1.30 -3.94 -0.07
CA ILE A 149 -1.78 -3.11 -1.19
C ILE A 149 -3.29 -3.05 -1.14
N LEU A 150 -3.82 -1.84 -1.18
CA LEU A 150 -5.24 -1.55 -1.17
C LEU A 150 -5.69 -1.01 -2.54
N ASP A 151 -6.84 -1.51 -3.00
CA ASP A 151 -7.51 -1.07 -4.24
C ASP A 151 -6.71 -1.31 -5.53
N ALA A 152 -5.71 -2.21 -5.50
CA ALA A 152 -5.00 -2.67 -6.69
C ALA A 152 -4.48 -4.10 -6.48
N TYR A 153 -4.29 -4.83 -7.59
CA TYR A 153 -3.73 -6.17 -7.62
C TYR A 153 -2.71 -6.30 -8.74
N PHE A 154 -1.59 -6.96 -8.47
CA PHE A 154 -0.48 -7.17 -9.43
C PHE A 154 -0.12 -8.66 -9.46
N GLU A 155 -0.30 -9.31 -10.59
CA GLU A 155 -0.16 -10.77 -10.73
C GLU A 155 1.25 -11.30 -10.43
N ASN A 156 2.26 -10.49 -10.71
CA ASN A 156 3.67 -10.89 -10.58
C ASN A 156 4.32 -10.41 -9.27
N LEU A 157 3.52 -9.92 -8.32
CA LEU A 157 4.03 -9.51 -7.01
C LEU A 157 3.48 -10.41 -5.91
N ASP A 158 4.39 -11.01 -5.14
CA ASP A 158 4.05 -11.77 -3.94
C ASP A 158 3.88 -10.80 -2.76
N CYS A 159 2.64 -10.37 -2.54
CA CYS A 159 2.28 -9.53 -1.39
C CYS A 159 0.78 -9.67 -1.04
N ASN A 160 0.37 -9.02 0.05
CA ASN A 160 -1.01 -9.04 0.49
C ASN A 160 -1.83 -7.94 -0.19
N TYR A 161 -3.05 -8.27 -0.60
CA TYR A 161 -3.96 -7.37 -1.29
C TYR A 161 -5.32 -7.30 -0.62
N VAL A 162 -5.92 -6.12 -0.65
CA VAL A 162 -7.34 -5.91 -0.34
C VAL A 162 -7.96 -5.15 -1.51
N VAL A 163 -8.82 -5.82 -2.26
CA VAL A 163 -9.40 -5.26 -3.49
C VAL A 163 -10.92 -5.43 -3.52
N PRO A 164 -11.66 -4.48 -4.13
CA PRO A 164 -13.07 -4.68 -4.43
C PRO A 164 -13.24 -5.71 -5.55
N ASN A 165 -14.34 -6.44 -5.52
CA ASN A 165 -14.70 -7.32 -6.64
C ASN A 165 -15.34 -6.51 -7.77
N ASN A 166 -14.51 -5.84 -8.56
CA ASN A 166 -14.93 -4.94 -9.62
C ASN A 166 -15.76 -5.64 -10.71
N ARG A 167 -15.37 -6.87 -11.12
CA ARG A 167 -16.08 -7.64 -12.14
C ARG A 167 -17.49 -7.98 -11.69
N GLN A 168 -17.62 -8.56 -10.49
CA GLN A 168 -18.93 -8.93 -9.96
C GLN A 168 -19.80 -7.71 -9.71
N GLY A 169 -19.25 -6.63 -9.14
CA GLY A 169 -19.99 -5.40 -8.90
C GLY A 169 -20.56 -4.79 -10.19
N ALA A 170 -19.75 -4.73 -11.25
CA ALA A 170 -20.18 -4.23 -12.55
C ALA A 170 -21.19 -5.18 -13.24
N TYR A 171 -20.98 -6.49 -13.13
CA TYR A 171 -21.92 -7.48 -13.63
C TYR A 171 -23.32 -7.30 -13.00
N LEU A 172 -23.38 -7.27 -11.66
CA LEU A 172 -24.65 -7.13 -10.92
C LEU A 172 -25.35 -5.81 -11.22
N ALA A 173 -24.60 -4.71 -11.34
CA ALA A 173 -25.17 -3.42 -11.70
C ALA A 173 -25.76 -3.43 -13.13
N THR A 174 -25.08 -4.05 -14.07
CA THR A 174 -25.51 -4.18 -15.46
C THR A 174 -26.72 -5.10 -15.58
N ASP A 175 -26.68 -6.27 -14.94
CA ASP A 175 -27.80 -7.20 -14.85
C ASP A 175 -29.06 -6.51 -14.31
N TYR A 176 -28.91 -5.78 -13.19
CA TYR A 176 -30.02 -5.02 -12.61
C TYR A 176 -30.62 -4.02 -13.60
N LEU A 177 -29.80 -3.28 -14.35
CA LEU A 177 -30.28 -2.30 -15.33
C LEU A 177 -31.01 -2.96 -16.48
N ILE A 178 -30.46 -4.05 -17.03
CA ILE A 178 -31.09 -4.80 -18.15
C ILE A 178 -32.41 -5.40 -17.66
N SER A 179 -32.42 -6.11 -16.54
CA SER A 179 -33.61 -6.79 -16.01
C SER A 179 -34.74 -5.83 -15.66
N ARG A 180 -34.42 -4.61 -15.21
CA ARG A 180 -35.40 -3.58 -14.82
C ARG A 180 -35.93 -2.78 -15.99
N ARG A 181 -35.12 -2.54 -17.02
CA ARG A 181 -35.44 -1.66 -18.14
C ARG A 181 -35.72 -2.39 -19.43
N MET A 182 -35.37 -3.69 -19.51
CA MET A 182 -35.46 -4.51 -20.71
C MET A 182 -34.78 -3.85 -21.93
N LYS A 183 -33.64 -3.16 -21.65
CA LYS A 183 -32.83 -2.45 -22.63
C LYS A 183 -31.37 -2.58 -22.27
N GLN A 184 -30.50 -2.71 -23.24
CA GLN A 184 -29.08 -2.72 -23.05
C GLN A 184 -28.58 -1.34 -22.59
N PRO A 185 -27.91 -1.23 -21.44
CA PRO A 185 -27.31 0.01 -21.01
C PRO A 185 -26.05 0.33 -21.82
N GLY A 186 -25.67 1.61 -21.88
CA GLY A 186 -24.36 2.05 -22.35
C GLY A 186 -23.33 2.02 -21.24
N TYR A 187 -22.05 1.86 -21.58
CA TYR A 187 -20.94 1.94 -20.67
C TYR A 187 -20.09 3.19 -20.95
N LEU A 188 -19.93 4.05 -19.94
CA LEU A 188 -19.03 5.19 -20.01
C LEU A 188 -17.69 4.82 -19.35
N GLN A 189 -16.67 4.61 -20.18
CA GLN A 189 -15.35 4.23 -19.72
C GLN A 189 -14.50 5.45 -19.37
N SER A 190 -13.72 5.31 -18.31
CA SER A 190 -12.67 6.30 -17.99
C SER A 190 -11.56 6.29 -19.04
N ALA A 191 -11.00 7.47 -19.32
CA ALA A 191 -9.81 7.61 -20.17
C ALA A 191 -8.51 7.10 -19.52
N TYR A 192 -8.51 6.92 -18.19
CA TYR A 192 -7.35 6.41 -17.47
C TYR A 192 -7.29 4.87 -17.52
N PRO A 193 -6.17 4.28 -17.94
CA PRO A 193 -6.03 2.83 -18.12
C PRO A 193 -5.74 2.15 -16.77
N LEU A 194 -6.67 2.25 -15.82
CA LEU A 194 -6.57 1.59 -14.52
C LEU A 194 -7.20 0.21 -14.54
N ARG A 195 -6.59 -0.75 -13.86
CA ARG A 195 -7.07 -2.12 -13.76
C ARG A 195 -8.51 -2.20 -13.25
N ASN A 196 -8.86 -1.44 -12.23
CA ASN A 196 -10.21 -1.40 -11.68
C ASN A 196 -11.27 -1.06 -12.75
N PHE A 197 -10.95 -0.16 -13.67
CA PHE A 197 -11.86 0.20 -14.77
C PHE A 197 -11.94 -0.90 -15.83
N SER A 198 -10.84 -1.57 -16.14
CA SER A 198 -10.82 -2.71 -17.05
C SER A 198 -11.65 -3.88 -16.49
N GLU A 199 -11.51 -4.18 -15.21
CA GLU A 199 -12.28 -5.23 -14.56
C GLU A 199 -13.80 -4.93 -14.53
N ARG A 200 -14.17 -3.67 -14.33
CA ARG A 200 -15.58 -3.24 -14.40
C ARG A 200 -16.13 -3.35 -15.82
N LEU A 201 -15.32 -2.98 -16.83
CA LEU A 201 -15.69 -3.15 -18.23
C LEU A 201 -15.91 -4.63 -18.59
N GLU A 202 -15.04 -5.53 -18.11
CA GLU A 202 -15.22 -6.98 -18.30
C GLU A 202 -16.53 -7.46 -17.66
N GLY A 203 -16.83 -7.04 -16.43
CA GLY A 203 -18.09 -7.36 -15.75
C GLY A 203 -19.32 -6.86 -16.51
N PHE A 204 -19.25 -5.65 -17.07
CA PHE A 204 -20.29 -5.12 -17.94
C PHE A 204 -20.51 -5.99 -19.18
N TYR A 205 -19.45 -6.32 -19.92
CA TYR A 205 -19.56 -7.14 -21.12
C TYR A 205 -20.08 -8.55 -20.82
N HIS A 206 -19.68 -9.17 -19.72
CA HIS A 206 -20.20 -10.48 -19.32
C HIS A 206 -21.71 -10.43 -19.09
N ALA A 207 -22.22 -9.44 -18.37
CA ALA A 207 -23.65 -9.30 -18.14
C ALA A 207 -24.43 -9.04 -19.45
N VAL A 208 -23.91 -8.17 -20.32
CA VAL A 208 -24.53 -7.91 -21.62
C VAL A 208 -24.53 -9.17 -22.47
N HIS A 209 -23.43 -9.93 -22.50
CA HIS A 209 -23.35 -11.18 -23.26
C HIS A 209 -24.35 -12.21 -22.73
N ASP A 210 -24.34 -12.47 -21.43
CA ASP A 210 -25.19 -13.51 -20.83
C ASP A 210 -26.69 -13.22 -21.00
N LEU A 211 -27.07 -11.95 -20.91
CA LEU A 211 -28.48 -11.55 -21.01
C LEU A 211 -28.95 -11.29 -22.45
N SER A 212 -28.02 -10.94 -23.36
CA SER A 212 -28.38 -10.79 -24.80
C SER A 212 -28.66 -12.12 -25.49
N LEU A 213 -28.01 -13.20 -25.07
CA LEU A 213 -28.21 -14.55 -25.61
C LEU A 213 -29.61 -15.11 -25.27
N ILE A 214 -30.26 -14.62 -24.22
CA ILE A 214 -31.60 -15.03 -23.82
C ILE A 214 -32.67 -14.43 -24.74
N HIS A 215 -32.39 -13.31 -25.42
CA HIS A 215 -33.34 -12.61 -26.27
C HIS A 215 -33.20 -12.88 -27.78
N ILE A 216 -32.23 -13.70 -28.21
CA ILE A 216 -32.02 -14.08 -29.62
C ILE A 216 -32.75 -15.40 -29.96
N SER A 217 -33.38 -16.05 -28.98
CA SER A 217 -34.08 -17.34 -29.15
C SER A 217 -35.61 -17.24 -29.23
N GLU A 218 -36.17 -16.06 -29.43
CA GLU A 218 -37.56 -15.82 -29.83
C GLU A 218 -37.61 -15.10 -31.19
#